data_fad8c4668b5a26ff0ff73aa5bdf2c8f4
#
_entry.id   fad8c4668b5a26ff0ff73aa5bdf2c8f4
#
_cell.length_a   1.000
_cell.length_b   1.000
_cell.length_c   1.000
_cell.angle_alpha   90.00
_cell.angle_beta   90.00
_cell.angle_gamma   90.00
#
_symmetry.space_group_name_H-M   'P 1'
#
loop_
_entity.id
_entity.type
_entity.pdbx_description
1 polymer ?
#
loop_
_entity_poly.entity_id
_entity_poly.type
_entity_poly.pdbx_seq_one_letter_code
_entity_poly.pdbx_strand_id
1 'polypeptide(L)'
;MIHITLILLIILCGSPSFAQIYKWVDEHGGVHYADDVTSIPEKYQRNTIKVEGVDLGQGRDANESPPRNREEKYRDRLGRGEDYWRGRVAESKDRMKSLQEKTENLRMKYNELSTRFNETRSSVERSGLRNERDQIKQEMDKNKVEIEEVKNTIEKKIPEEAEFYKAKPEWTK
;
A
#
# COMPACT_ATOMS: atom_id res chain seq x y z
N MET A 1 -0.17 -42.21 55.06
CA MET A 1 0.60 -40.96 54.92
C MET A 1 1.31 -40.86 53.55
N ILE A 2 1.83 -41.96 53.02
CA ILE A 2 2.57 -41.97 51.73
C ILE A 2 1.70 -41.49 50.51
N HIS A 3 0.40 -41.80 50.50
CA HIS A 3 -0.50 -41.39 49.40
C HIS A 3 -0.82 -39.87 49.39
N ILE A 4 -0.82 -39.23 50.56
CA ILE A 4 -1.08 -37.81 50.71
C ILE A 4 0.13 -36.98 50.19
N THR A 5 1.35 -37.46 50.46
CA THR A 5 2.59 -36.83 49.98
C THR A 5 2.76 -36.99 48.48
N LEU A 6 2.29 -38.10 47.86
CA LEU A 6 2.33 -38.31 46.43
C LEU A 6 1.35 -37.38 45.70
N ILE A 7 0.16 -37.14 46.24
CA ILE A 7 -0.84 -36.23 45.69
C ILE A 7 -0.36 -34.77 45.78
N LEU A 8 0.29 -34.40 46.88
CA LEU A 8 0.84 -33.05 47.04
C LEU A 8 1.97 -32.75 46.07
N LEU A 9 2.77 -33.76 45.67
CA LEU A 9 3.87 -33.62 44.71
C LEU A 9 3.37 -33.37 43.27
N ILE A 10 2.21 -33.92 42.91
CA ILE A 10 1.63 -33.77 41.57
C ILE A 10 1.06 -32.34 41.35
N ILE A 11 0.60 -31.69 42.41
CA ILE A 11 0.02 -30.32 42.33
C ILE A 11 1.13 -29.26 42.13
N LEU A 12 2.39 -29.54 42.48
CA LEU A 12 3.49 -28.57 42.37
C LEU A 12 4.11 -28.45 40.96
N CYS A 13 3.76 -29.34 40.01
CA CYS A 13 4.34 -29.37 38.65
C CYS A 13 3.51 -28.63 37.60
N GLY A 14 2.47 -27.90 37.98
CA GLY A 14 1.68 -27.07 37.08
C GLY A 14 2.36 -25.73 36.78
N SER A 15 3.42 -25.71 35.94
CA SER A 15 3.94 -24.44 35.39
C SER A 15 2.92 -23.86 34.41
N PRO A 16 2.47 -22.61 34.62
CA PRO A 16 1.63 -21.97 33.62
C PRO A 16 2.43 -21.82 32.31
N SER A 17 2.05 -22.58 31.30
CA SER A 17 2.60 -22.44 29.97
C SER A 17 1.96 -21.21 29.31
N PHE A 18 2.68 -20.11 29.29
CA PHE A 18 2.28 -18.95 28.52
C PHE A 18 2.56 -19.26 27.06
N ALA A 19 1.54 -19.60 26.29
CA ALA A 19 1.64 -19.69 24.85
C ALA A 19 1.87 -18.28 24.28
N GLN A 20 3.04 -18.06 23.70
CA GLN A 20 3.36 -16.83 22.99
C GLN A 20 2.95 -17.01 21.53
N ILE A 21 2.22 -16.05 20.97
CA ILE A 21 1.81 -16.08 19.57
C ILE A 21 2.54 -14.96 18.82
N TYR A 22 3.14 -15.32 17.71
CA TYR A 22 3.84 -14.40 16.81
C TYR A 22 3.03 -14.22 15.55
N LYS A 23 2.90 -12.95 15.09
CA LYS A 23 2.21 -12.57 13.86
C LYS A 23 3.21 -11.97 12.88
N TRP A 24 3.19 -12.40 11.62
CA TRP A 24 3.94 -11.77 10.53
C TRP A 24 3.11 -11.66 9.27
N VAL A 25 3.58 -10.84 8.31
CA VAL A 25 2.94 -10.63 7.02
C VAL A 25 3.90 -11.05 5.92
N ASP A 26 3.45 -11.84 4.95
CA ASP A 26 4.25 -12.25 3.81
C ASP A 26 4.30 -11.17 2.69
N GLU A 27 5.07 -11.44 1.63
CA GLU A 27 5.26 -10.51 0.49
C GLU A 27 3.96 -10.25 -0.29
N HIS A 28 2.97 -11.11 -0.14
CA HIS A 28 1.66 -10.99 -0.79
C HIS A 28 0.62 -10.33 0.12
N GLY A 29 1.03 -9.87 1.32
CA GLY A 29 0.14 -9.27 2.31
C GLY A 29 -0.66 -10.31 3.12
N GLY A 30 -0.33 -11.60 3.01
CA GLY A 30 -0.92 -12.67 3.81
C GLY A 30 -0.49 -12.57 5.27
N VAL A 31 -1.45 -12.66 6.20
CA VAL A 31 -1.20 -12.63 7.64
C VAL A 31 -1.08 -14.05 8.17
N HIS A 32 0.03 -14.36 8.83
CA HIS A 32 0.34 -15.65 9.40
C HIS A 32 0.58 -15.57 10.90
N TYR A 33 0.35 -16.68 11.60
CA TYR A 33 0.56 -16.81 13.04
C TYR A 33 1.42 -18.04 13.32
N ALA A 34 2.32 -17.93 14.30
CA ALA A 34 3.12 -19.03 14.82
C ALA A 34 3.22 -18.95 16.34
N ASP A 35 3.38 -20.08 16.97
CA ASP A 35 3.63 -20.24 18.41
C ASP A 35 5.11 -20.16 18.76
N ASP A 36 5.99 -20.26 17.75
CA ASP A 36 7.45 -20.16 17.90
C ASP A 36 8.05 -19.29 16.78
N VAL A 37 8.96 -18.41 17.16
CA VAL A 37 9.70 -17.54 16.22
C VAL A 37 10.58 -18.33 15.24
N THR A 38 11.03 -19.52 15.65
CA THR A 38 11.84 -20.40 14.80
C THR A 38 11.06 -21.05 13.66
N SER A 39 9.72 -21.10 13.78
CA SER A 39 8.81 -21.58 12.74
C SER A 39 8.59 -20.53 11.63
N ILE A 40 9.03 -19.30 11.84
CA ILE A 40 8.88 -18.18 10.89
C ILE A 40 10.10 -18.15 9.96
N PRO A 41 9.92 -18.07 8.64
CA PRO A 41 11.04 -17.93 7.71
C PRO A 41 11.94 -16.73 8.08
N GLU A 42 13.25 -16.90 8.05
CA GLU A 42 14.23 -15.90 8.53
C GLU A 42 14.01 -14.48 8.00
N LYS A 43 13.58 -14.37 6.74
CA LYS A 43 13.29 -13.08 6.10
C LYS A 43 12.17 -12.28 6.77
N TYR A 44 11.26 -12.94 7.50
CA TYR A 44 10.14 -12.29 8.19
C TYR A 44 10.34 -12.16 9.69
N GLN A 45 11.32 -12.84 10.28
CA GLN A 45 11.56 -12.83 11.73
C GLN A 45 11.83 -11.42 12.27
N ARG A 46 12.48 -10.55 11.49
CA ARG A 46 12.80 -9.17 11.90
C ARG A 46 11.57 -8.26 11.99
N ASN A 47 10.49 -8.59 11.28
CA ASN A 47 9.25 -7.81 11.22
C ASN A 47 8.09 -8.53 11.92
N THR A 48 8.39 -9.47 12.80
CA THR A 48 7.40 -10.23 13.55
C THR A 48 6.94 -9.44 14.77
N ILE A 49 5.64 -9.38 14.99
CA ILE A 49 5.04 -8.75 16.17
C ILE A 49 4.64 -9.86 17.16
N LYS A 50 5.18 -9.78 18.36
CA LYS A 50 4.75 -10.64 19.47
C LYS A 50 3.37 -10.18 19.93
N VAL A 51 2.38 -11.07 19.83
CA VAL A 51 1.04 -10.84 20.39
C VAL A 51 1.06 -11.36 21.81
N GLU A 52 1.15 -10.49 22.80
CA GLU A 52 1.00 -10.88 24.19
C GLU A 52 -0.44 -11.35 24.42
N GLY A 53 -0.59 -12.56 24.97
CA GLY A 53 -1.89 -13.16 25.18
C GLY A 53 -2.78 -12.26 26.02
N VAL A 54 -4.02 -12.12 25.59
CA VAL A 54 -5.07 -11.53 26.40
C VAL A 54 -5.17 -12.38 27.66
N ASP A 55 -4.88 -11.78 28.81
CA ASP A 55 -5.07 -12.37 30.14
C ASP A 55 -6.54 -12.80 30.30
N LEU A 56 -6.82 -14.09 30.14
CA LEU A 56 -8.12 -14.69 30.43
C LEU A 56 -8.28 -14.97 31.93
N GLY A 57 -7.52 -14.27 32.78
CA GLY A 57 -7.49 -14.44 34.23
C GLY A 57 -8.36 -13.43 34.97
N GLN A 58 -9.48 -13.93 35.48
CA GLN A 58 -10.27 -13.47 36.63
C GLN A 58 -11.22 -12.26 36.39
N GLY A 59 -12.52 -12.61 36.52
CA GLY A 59 -13.66 -11.78 36.84
C GLY A 59 -13.41 -10.34 37.26
N ARG A 60 -13.39 -9.46 36.29
CA ARG A 60 -13.66 -8.04 36.51
C ARG A 60 -15.11 -7.79 36.15
N ASP A 61 -15.79 -7.13 37.06
CA ASP A 61 -17.19 -6.79 36.96
C ASP A 61 -17.59 -6.28 35.59
N ALA A 62 -18.69 -6.83 35.07
CA ALA A 62 -19.22 -6.57 33.74
C ALA A 62 -19.76 -5.13 33.55
N ASN A 63 -19.26 -4.14 34.31
CA ASN A 63 -19.80 -2.79 34.28
C ASN A 63 -18.76 -1.66 34.17
N GLU A 64 -17.50 -1.94 33.96
CA GLU A 64 -16.53 -0.94 33.52
C GLU A 64 -16.08 -1.25 32.08
N SER A 65 -16.86 -0.77 31.13
CA SER A 65 -16.40 -0.62 29.76
C SER A 65 -15.16 0.27 29.80
N PRO A 66 -13.97 -0.20 29.31
CA PRO A 66 -12.84 0.70 29.15
C PRO A 66 -13.28 1.85 28.26
N PRO A 67 -12.77 3.08 28.46
CA PRO A 67 -13.21 4.23 27.69
C PRO A 67 -13.05 3.92 26.20
N ARG A 68 -14.17 3.74 25.52
CA ARG A 68 -14.26 3.61 24.06
C ARG A 68 -13.92 4.95 23.44
N ASN A 69 -12.65 5.30 23.44
CA ASN A 69 -12.15 6.44 22.66
C ASN A 69 -10.96 6.00 21.79
N ARG A 70 -11.04 4.81 21.21
CA ARG A 70 -10.52 4.52 19.89
C ARG A 70 -11.75 4.42 19.00
N GLU A 71 -12.05 5.46 18.27
CA GLU A 71 -12.83 5.31 17.05
C GLU A 71 -12.20 4.14 16.32
N GLU A 72 -12.89 2.98 16.26
CA GLU A 72 -12.48 1.87 15.41
C GLU A 72 -12.47 2.46 14.01
N LYS A 73 -11.27 2.85 13.55
CA LYS A 73 -11.07 3.44 12.24
C LYS A 73 -11.61 2.41 11.25
N TYR A 74 -12.72 2.73 10.61
CA TYR A 74 -13.31 1.87 9.60
C TYR A 74 -12.24 1.35 8.64
N ARG A 75 -12.32 0.08 8.28
CA ARG A 75 -11.39 -0.57 7.34
C ARG A 75 -12.19 -1.35 6.30
N ASP A 76 -11.64 -1.44 5.11
CA ASP A 76 -12.23 -2.25 4.05
C ASP A 76 -12.11 -3.77 4.35
N ARG A 77 -12.60 -4.62 3.47
CA ARG A 77 -12.58 -6.09 3.63
C ARG A 77 -11.17 -6.68 3.78
N LEU A 78 -10.14 -5.98 3.32
CA LEU A 78 -8.74 -6.38 3.45
C LEU A 78 -8.03 -5.67 4.62
N GLY A 79 -8.75 -4.95 5.46
CA GLY A 79 -8.20 -4.23 6.61
C GLY A 79 -7.49 -2.92 6.25
N ARG A 80 -7.63 -2.41 5.00
CA ARG A 80 -7.02 -1.17 4.55
C ARG A 80 -7.88 0.02 4.99
N GLY A 81 -7.23 1.09 5.45
CA GLY A 81 -7.87 2.31 5.93
C GLY A 81 -7.92 3.42 4.88
N GLU A 82 -8.38 4.58 5.32
CA GLU A 82 -8.44 5.80 4.52
C GLU A 82 -7.10 6.18 3.90
N ASP A 83 -6.01 6.07 4.70
CA ASP A 83 -4.67 6.46 4.27
C ASP A 83 -4.20 5.67 3.03
N TYR A 84 -4.55 4.38 2.94
CA TYR A 84 -4.25 3.56 1.77
C TYR A 84 -4.94 4.07 0.51
N TRP A 85 -6.24 4.33 0.59
CA TRP A 85 -7.04 4.72 -0.58
C TRP A 85 -6.71 6.14 -1.03
N ARG A 86 -6.59 7.08 -0.09
CA ARG A 86 -6.14 8.45 -0.38
C ARG A 86 -4.73 8.50 -0.93
N GLY A 87 -3.82 7.66 -0.40
CA GLY A 87 -2.46 7.54 -0.90
C GLY A 87 -2.42 7.10 -2.37
N ARG A 88 -3.20 6.09 -2.75
CA ARG A 88 -3.29 5.63 -4.16
C ARG A 88 -3.83 6.71 -5.10
N VAL A 89 -4.84 7.45 -4.65
CA VAL A 89 -5.39 8.57 -5.45
C VAL A 89 -4.36 9.68 -5.58
N ALA A 90 -3.67 10.05 -4.50
CA ALA A 90 -2.65 11.08 -4.50
C ALA A 90 -1.48 10.70 -5.43
N GLU A 91 -0.95 9.48 -5.33
CA GLU A 91 0.11 8.97 -6.22
C GLU A 91 -0.30 9.04 -7.68
N SER A 92 -1.53 8.64 -8.00
CA SER A 92 -2.04 8.70 -9.38
C SER A 92 -2.20 10.14 -9.86
N LYS A 93 -2.65 11.07 -9.01
CA LYS A 93 -2.73 12.50 -9.32
C LYS A 93 -1.35 13.12 -9.55
N ASP A 94 -0.37 12.77 -8.73
CA ASP A 94 1.02 13.24 -8.86
C ASP A 94 1.64 12.73 -10.16
N ARG A 95 1.40 11.46 -10.52
CA ARG A 95 1.83 10.90 -11.80
C ARG A 95 1.19 11.64 -12.97
N MET A 96 -0.11 11.92 -12.91
CA MET A 96 -0.80 12.68 -13.95
C MET A 96 -0.20 14.08 -14.12
N LYS A 97 0.07 14.78 -13.01
CA LYS A 97 0.71 16.09 -13.02
C LYS A 97 2.10 16.04 -13.67
N SER A 98 2.92 15.07 -13.30
CA SER A 98 4.26 14.89 -13.89
C SER A 98 4.19 14.65 -15.42
N LEU A 99 3.24 13.83 -15.88
CA LEU A 99 3.03 13.59 -17.31
C LEU A 99 2.54 14.85 -18.06
N GLN A 100 1.70 15.67 -17.43
CA GLN A 100 1.25 16.95 -17.98
C GLN A 100 2.42 17.94 -18.12
N GLU A 101 3.25 18.07 -17.08
CA GLU A 101 4.46 18.89 -17.10
C GLU A 101 5.44 18.42 -18.18
N LYS A 102 5.65 17.11 -18.30
CA LYS A 102 6.46 16.54 -19.39
C LYS A 102 5.91 16.87 -20.76
N THR A 103 4.59 16.78 -20.93
CA THR A 103 3.93 17.11 -22.21
C THR A 103 4.14 18.58 -22.58
N GLU A 104 4.05 19.49 -21.62
CA GLU A 104 4.28 20.92 -21.88
C GLU A 104 5.74 21.19 -22.27
N ASN A 105 6.69 20.55 -21.59
CA ASN A 105 8.11 20.65 -21.95
C ASN A 105 8.39 20.13 -23.37
N LEU A 106 7.80 19.00 -23.75
CA LEU A 106 7.90 18.45 -25.10
C LEU A 106 7.29 19.41 -26.15
N ARG A 107 6.16 20.05 -25.81
CA ARG A 107 5.52 21.04 -26.66
C ARG A 107 6.40 22.26 -26.88
N MET A 108 7.01 22.79 -25.83
CA MET A 108 7.97 23.90 -25.94
C MET A 108 9.13 23.53 -26.85
N LYS A 109 9.74 22.35 -26.66
CA LYS A 109 10.82 21.85 -27.50
C LYS A 109 10.41 21.66 -28.96
N TYR A 110 9.21 21.12 -29.19
CA TYR A 110 8.66 21.00 -30.56
C TYR A 110 8.53 22.34 -31.24
N ASN A 111 8.07 23.36 -30.54
CA ASN A 111 7.92 24.72 -31.09
C ASN A 111 9.28 25.35 -31.41
N GLU A 112 10.27 25.20 -30.53
CA GLU A 112 11.66 25.64 -30.75
C GLU A 112 12.24 25.01 -32.04
N LEU A 113 12.17 23.69 -32.17
CA LEU A 113 12.63 22.97 -33.35
C LEU A 113 11.89 23.39 -34.61
N SER A 114 10.59 23.72 -34.48
CA SER A 114 9.79 24.22 -35.61
C SER A 114 10.24 25.59 -36.05
N THR A 115 10.57 26.49 -35.14
CA THR A 115 11.15 27.81 -35.44
C THR A 115 12.48 27.66 -36.16
N ARG A 116 13.40 26.86 -35.60
CA ARG A 116 14.70 26.59 -36.21
C ARG A 116 14.55 25.96 -37.61
N PHE A 117 13.62 25.05 -37.79
CA PHE A 117 13.33 24.43 -39.09
C PHE A 117 12.88 25.49 -40.15
N ASN A 118 12.12 26.50 -39.75
CA ASN A 118 11.65 27.55 -40.67
C ASN A 118 12.77 28.57 -41.00
N GLU A 119 13.69 28.78 -40.08
CA GLU A 119 14.79 29.75 -40.22
C GLU A 119 15.97 29.23 -41.04
N THR A 120 16.27 27.91 -40.91
CA THR A 120 17.42 27.34 -41.61
C THR A 120 17.21 27.19 -43.11
N ARG A 121 18.27 27.50 -43.88
CA ARG A 121 18.33 27.29 -45.32
C ARG A 121 19.03 25.99 -45.71
N SER A 122 19.68 25.31 -44.74
CA SER A 122 20.41 24.07 -44.98
C SER A 122 19.45 22.89 -45.12
N SER A 123 19.52 22.16 -46.21
CA SER A 123 18.69 20.96 -46.43
C SER A 123 19.05 19.82 -45.45
N VAL A 124 20.33 19.70 -45.11
CA VAL A 124 20.82 18.70 -44.16
C VAL A 124 20.29 18.99 -42.77
N GLU A 125 20.39 20.24 -42.31
CA GLU A 125 19.86 20.68 -41.03
C GLU A 125 18.35 20.50 -40.92
N ARG A 126 17.62 20.85 -41.98
CA ARG A 126 16.15 20.63 -42.07
C ARG A 126 15.78 19.17 -41.91
N SER A 127 16.55 18.26 -42.51
CA SER A 127 16.31 16.81 -42.33
C SER A 127 16.51 16.37 -40.90
N GLY A 128 17.57 16.83 -40.21
CA GLY A 128 17.82 16.57 -38.81
C GLY A 128 16.68 17.08 -37.89
N LEU A 129 16.32 18.35 -38.05
CA LEU A 129 15.25 18.99 -37.28
C LEU A 129 13.88 18.33 -37.50
N ARG A 130 13.62 17.83 -38.71
CA ARG A 130 12.39 17.05 -38.98
C ARG A 130 12.38 15.77 -38.17
N ASN A 131 13.45 15.00 -38.17
CA ASN A 131 13.58 13.76 -37.44
C ASN A 131 13.40 13.98 -35.94
N GLU A 132 14.04 15.02 -35.38
CA GLU A 132 13.90 15.38 -33.96
C GLU A 132 12.45 15.76 -33.61
N ARG A 133 11.78 16.52 -34.43
CA ARG A 133 10.36 16.87 -34.25
C ARG A 133 9.45 15.65 -34.28
N ASP A 134 9.71 14.72 -35.19
CA ASP A 134 8.94 13.48 -35.29
C ASP A 134 9.11 12.60 -34.08
N GLN A 135 10.31 12.55 -33.51
CA GLN A 135 10.57 11.85 -32.22
C GLN A 135 9.80 12.49 -31.06
N ILE A 136 9.86 13.82 -30.93
CA ILE A 136 9.12 14.54 -29.89
C ILE A 136 7.61 14.33 -30.05
N LYS A 137 7.10 14.33 -31.25
CA LYS A 137 5.69 14.06 -31.51
C LYS A 137 5.29 12.66 -31.05
N GLN A 138 6.11 11.66 -31.34
CA GLN A 138 5.88 10.29 -30.84
C GLN A 138 5.89 10.21 -29.32
N GLU A 139 6.79 10.95 -28.63
CA GLU A 139 6.80 11.02 -27.19
C GLU A 139 5.56 11.71 -26.63
N MET A 140 5.10 12.78 -27.25
CA MET A 140 3.85 13.44 -26.87
C MET A 140 2.65 12.51 -27.01
N ASP A 141 2.58 11.74 -28.11
CA ASP A 141 1.50 10.78 -28.35
C ASP A 141 1.51 9.66 -27.29
N LYS A 142 2.69 9.15 -26.92
CA LYS A 142 2.83 8.17 -25.80
C LYS A 142 2.37 8.77 -24.48
N ASN A 143 2.83 9.98 -24.15
CA ASN A 143 2.40 10.66 -22.93
C ASN A 143 0.89 10.86 -22.85
N LYS A 144 0.26 11.19 -23.98
CA LYS A 144 -1.20 11.33 -24.06
C LYS A 144 -1.92 10.03 -23.69
N VAL A 145 -1.45 8.90 -24.18
CA VAL A 145 -2.01 7.58 -23.84
C VAL A 145 -1.84 7.32 -22.35
N GLU A 146 -0.65 7.57 -21.78
CA GLU A 146 -0.40 7.37 -20.35
C GLU A 146 -1.28 8.28 -19.48
N ILE A 147 -1.51 9.53 -19.88
CA ILE A 147 -2.43 10.45 -19.18
C ILE A 147 -3.86 9.88 -19.14
N GLU A 148 -4.36 9.36 -20.27
CA GLU A 148 -5.68 8.76 -20.33
C GLU A 148 -5.77 7.48 -19.46
N GLU A 149 -4.72 6.67 -19.42
CA GLU A 149 -4.65 5.48 -18.53
C GLU A 149 -4.68 5.87 -17.06
N VAL A 150 -3.90 6.86 -16.66
CA VAL A 150 -3.89 7.36 -15.27
C VAL A 150 -5.23 7.98 -14.91
N LYS A 151 -5.82 8.75 -15.81
CA LYS A 151 -7.17 9.31 -15.67
C LYS A 151 -8.20 8.21 -15.44
N ASN A 152 -8.20 7.19 -16.30
CA ASN A 152 -9.08 6.03 -16.14
C ASN A 152 -8.85 5.29 -14.80
N THR A 153 -7.60 5.27 -14.32
CA THR A 153 -7.27 4.68 -13.02
C THR A 153 -7.90 5.47 -11.88
N ILE A 154 -7.83 6.80 -11.90
CA ILE A 154 -8.42 7.67 -10.88
C ILE A 154 -9.95 7.64 -10.93
N GLU A 155 -10.53 7.76 -12.13
CA GLU A 155 -11.96 7.96 -12.29
C GLU A 155 -12.78 6.66 -12.22
N LYS A 156 -12.15 5.50 -12.55
CA LYS A 156 -12.86 4.22 -12.62
C LYS A 156 -12.22 3.13 -11.77
N LYS A 157 -10.95 2.74 -12.05
CA LYS A 157 -10.34 1.57 -11.44
C LYS A 157 -10.26 1.67 -9.91
N ILE A 158 -9.80 2.80 -9.37
CA ILE A 158 -9.70 2.99 -7.92
C ILE A 158 -11.08 3.00 -7.26
N PRO A 159 -12.10 3.74 -7.74
CA PRO A 159 -13.45 3.69 -7.19
C PRO A 159 -14.11 2.31 -7.27
N GLU A 160 -14.01 1.61 -8.41
CA GLU A 160 -14.55 0.26 -8.60
C GLU A 160 -13.91 -0.75 -7.63
N GLU A 161 -12.58 -0.68 -7.47
CA GLU A 161 -11.86 -1.52 -6.51
C GLU A 161 -12.26 -1.20 -5.07
N ALA A 162 -12.39 0.08 -4.73
CA ALA A 162 -12.84 0.53 -3.41
C ALA A 162 -14.25 0.02 -3.09
N GLU A 163 -15.16 0.08 -4.05
CA GLU A 163 -16.52 -0.46 -3.90
C GLU A 163 -16.50 -1.98 -3.70
N PHE A 164 -15.72 -2.70 -4.49
CA PHE A 164 -15.57 -4.16 -4.38
C PHE A 164 -15.09 -4.58 -2.98
N TYR A 165 -14.13 -3.87 -2.40
CA TYR A 165 -13.61 -4.14 -1.06
C TYR A 165 -14.38 -3.44 0.06
N LYS A 166 -15.50 -2.75 -0.26
CA LYS A 166 -16.31 -2.04 0.72
C LYS A 166 -15.56 -0.94 1.46
N ALA A 167 -14.64 -0.25 0.77
CA ALA A 167 -14.07 0.98 1.27
C ALA A 167 -15.10 2.12 1.22
N LYS A 168 -14.89 3.16 2.02
CA LYS A 168 -15.78 4.32 1.99
C LYS A 168 -15.57 5.12 0.70
N PRO A 169 -16.64 5.48 -0.04
CA PRO A 169 -16.53 6.22 -1.32
C PRO A 169 -15.81 7.57 -1.21
N GLU A 170 -15.84 8.20 -0.04
CA GLU A 170 -15.16 9.47 0.22
C GLU A 170 -13.62 9.36 0.24
N TRP A 171 -13.07 8.16 0.36
CA TRP A 171 -11.61 7.94 0.39
C TRP A 171 -10.97 7.95 -1.00
N THR A 172 -11.77 7.85 -2.04
CA THR A 172 -11.32 7.82 -3.44
C THR A 172 -11.63 9.11 -4.22
N LYS A 173 -12.01 10.18 -3.52
CA LYS A 173 -12.34 11.49 -4.11
C LYS A 173 -11.20 12.49 -4.11
#